data_55815930c5de49ace49aa73ef17e1ee5
#
_entry.id   55815930c5de49ace49aa73ef17e1ee5
#
_cell.length_a   1.000
_cell.length_b   1.000
_cell.length_c   1.000
_cell.angle_alpha   90.00
_cell.angle_beta   90.00
_cell.angle_gamma   90.00
#
_symmetry.space_group_name_H-M   'P 1'
#
loop_
_entity.id
_entity.type
_entity.pdbx_description
1 polymer ?
#
loop_
_entity_poly.entity_id
_entity_poly.type
_entity_poly.pdbx_seq_one_letter_code
_entity_poly.pdbx_strand_id
1 'polypeptide(L)'
;MSIKKWTALFTALLCLTFSCAAFAEAPVTRIKDIAKVQGVRANQLVGYGLVMGLNGTGDSNKTLEVLQSVANTLRRFGVTVDQASLKTKNVAAVMVTATLPPFVREGDTIDVTVSSMGDAKSIQGGTLIQTPLQAGNGEVYAVAQGAVSTGGFTAGNGGGNTRQKNFPTVGLTPNGAIVERTVEEDLGRDGTIALSLANPDFTTAARIAQAVNARYAGCATAANAGRVDIRIPPHFRNNLVSFIAGIEELPVMPDNIAKVVVNERTGTIVMGGDVSVDTIAIAQGGISISIEQEADVSQPTPFSVGSTVVTKNASVDVDEEKANTIVLDATANVSDVVGALNAVGATPRDIISILQAIKAAGALHAELEII
;
A
#
# COMPACT_ATOMS: atom_id res chain seq x y z
N MET A 1 -41.01 -49.70 25.96
CA MET A 1 -40.18 -48.53 25.71
C MET A 1 -40.54 -48.02 24.33
N SER A 2 -41.16 -46.84 24.17
CA SER A 2 -41.93 -46.46 22.98
C SER A 2 -41.02 -46.06 21.80
N ILE A 3 -41.44 -46.46 20.60
CA ILE A 3 -40.81 -46.13 19.28
C ILE A 3 -40.46 -44.66 19.15
N LYS A 4 -41.22 -43.75 19.79
CA LYS A 4 -40.95 -42.31 19.84
C LYS A 4 -39.63 -41.92 20.52
N LYS A 5 -39.13 -42.72 21.47
CA LYS A 5 -37.81 -42.46 22.10
C LYS A 5 -36.65 -42.89 21.22
N TRP A 6 -36.83 -43.88 20.37
CA TRP A 6 -35.83 -44.34 19.42
C TRP A 6 -35.72 -43.40 18.22
N THR A 7 -36.82 -42.84 17.74
CA THR A 7 -36.81 -41.82 16.66
C THR A 7 -36.18 -40.51 17.15
N ALA A 8 -36.44 -40.07 18.39
CA ALA A 8 -35.81 -38.89 18.97
C ALA A 8 -34.32 -39.09 19.20
N LEU A 9 -33.87 -40.30 19.57
CA LEU A 9 -32.45 -40.60 19.73
C LEU A 9 -31.71 -40.62 18.36
N PHE A 10 -32.38 -41.14 17.33
CA PHE A 10 -31.82 -41.20 15.97
C PHE A 10 -31.74 -39.84 15.29
N THR A 11 -32.72 -38.96 15.52
CA THR A 11 -32.66 -37.56 15.04
C THR A 11 -31.63 -36.74 15.81
N ALA A 12 -31.45 -36.94 17.11
CA ALA A 12 -30.41 -36.29 17.88
C ALA A 12 -29.00 -36.75 17.44
N LEU A 13 -28.82 -38.04 17.13
CA LEU A 13 -27.56 -38.58 16.63
C LEU A 13 -27.26 -38.08 15.20
N LEU A 14 -28.29 -37.94 14.35
CA LEU A 14 -28.14 -37.39 12.99
C LEU A 14 -27.81 -35.90 12.99
N CYS A 15 -28.30 -35.12 13.96
CA CYS A 15 -27.93 -33.73 14.14
C CYS A 15 -26.49 -33.56 14.67
N LEU A 16 -25.96 -34.51 15.46
CA LEU A 16 -24.56 -34.42 15.94
C LEU A 16 -23.54 -34.74 14.85
N THR A 17 -23.90 -35.43 13.76
CA THR A 17 -22.98 -35.75 12.67
C THR A 17 -22.85 -34.63 11.64
N PHE A 18 -23.69 -33.59 11.69
CA PHE A 18 -23.54 -32.35 10.93
C PHE A 18 -22.77 -31.27 11.70
N SER A 19 -21.70 -31.65 12.37
CA SER A 19 -20.66 -30.67 12.76
C SER A 19 -19.98 -30.24 11.48
N CYS A 20 -20.51 -29.17 10.86
CA CYS A 20 -19.86 -28.46 9.77
C CYS A 20 -18.49 -28.00 10.29
N ALA A 21 -17.44 -28.70 9.88
CA ALA A 21 -16.10 -28.18 10.04
C ALA A 21 -16.07 -26.85 9.28
N ALA A 22 -16.20 -25.77 10.00
CA ALA A 22 -15.93 -24.43 9.46
C ALA A 22 -14.42 -24.40 9.16
N PHE A 23 -14.05 -24.83 7.96
CA PHE A 23 -12.73 -24.51 7.43
C PHE A 23 -12.69 -22.99 7.36
N ALA A 24 -11.77 -22.39 8.08
CA ALA A 24 -11.43 -20.99 7.89
C ALA A 24 -10.94 -20.86 6.45
N GLU A 25 -11.82 -20.41 5.57
CA GLU A 25 -11.50 -20.18 4.17
C GLU A 25 -10.50 -19.02 4.12
N ALA A 26 -9.33 -19.25 3.54
CA ALA A 26 -8.33 -18.19 3.38
C ALA A 26 -8.97 -17.00 2.67
N PRO A 27 -8.62 -15.75 3.03
CA PRO A 27 -9.29 -14.56 2.52
C PRO A 27 -9.17 -14.50 1.00
N VAL A 28 -10.32 -14.59 0.34
CA VAL A 28 -10.43 -14.44 -1.11
C VAL A 28 -10.45 -12.95 -1.44
N THR A 29 -9.59 -12.52 -2.36
CA THR A 29 -9.54 -11.14 -2.85
C THR A 29 -9.75 -11.09 -4.36
N ARG A 30 -10.13 -9.93 -4.91
CA ARG A 30 -10.32 -9.79 -6.35
C ARG A 30 -9.00 -9.49 -7.03
N ILE A 31 -8.85 -9.88 -8.29
CA ILE A 31 -7.64 -9.60 -9.08
C ILE A 31 -7.29 -8.11 -9.06
N LYS A 32 -8.28 -7.20 -9.19
CA LYS A 32 -8.04 -5.75 -9.18
C LYS A 32 -7.45 -5.19 -7.89
N ASP A 33 -7.60 -5.92 -6.77
CA ASP A 33 -7.09 -5.48 -5.46
C ASP A 33 -5.60 -5.86 -5.28
N ILE A 34 -5.09 -6.81 -6.11
CA ILE A 34 -3.72 -7.35 -6.03
C ILE A 34 -2.91 -7.17 -7.32
N ALA A 35 -3.55 -6.84 -8.43
CA ALA A 35 -2.89 -6.63 -9.72
C ALA A 35 -3.48 -5.41 -10.45
N LYS A 36 -2.68 -4.82 -11.34
CA LYS A 36 -3.07 -3.71 -12.20
C LYS A 36 -2.85 -4.07 -13.66
N VAL A 37 -3.66 -3.53 -14.54
CA VAL A 37 -3.44 -3.66 -15.97
C VAL A 37 -2.20 -2.84 -16.37
N GLN A 38 -1.24 -3.48 -17.00
CA GLN A 38 -0.01 -2.81 -17.45
C GLN A 38 -0.34 -1.82 -18.56
N GLY A 39 0.37 -0.67 -18.57
CA GLY A 39 0.13 0.42 -19.51
C GLY A 39 -0.81 1.49 -18.96
N VAL A 40 -1.60 1.17 -17.91
CA VAL A 40 -2.50 2.12 -17.24
C VAL A 40 -1.79 2.74 -16.03
N ARG A 41 -1.27 3.94 -16.18
CA ARG A 41 -0.58 4.65 -15.10
C ARG A 41 -0.85 6.14 -15.16
N ALA A 42 -0.82 6.78 -14.00
CA ALA A 42 -0.75 8.22 -13.93
C ALA A 42 0.66 8.71 -14.30
N ASN A 43 0.75 9.81 -15.05
CA ASN A 43 2.01 10.46 -15.39
C ASN A 43 2.17 11.75 -14.59
N GLN A 44 3.40 12.06 -14.21
CA GLN A 44 3.69 13.30 -13.49
C GLN A 44 4.07 14.39 -14.46
N LEU A 45 3.47 15.56 -14.26
CA LEU A 45 3.74 16.76 -15.04
C LEU A 45 4.39 17.81 -14.16
N VAL A 46 5.33 18.56 -14.74
CA VAL A 46 6.02 19.65 -14.09
C VAL A 46 6.10 20.83 -15.03
N GLY A 47 6.02 22.04 -14.47
CA GLY A 47 6.16 23.28 -15.22
C GLY A 47 6.75 24.39 -14.36
N TYR A 48 7.38 25.36 -15.01
CA TYR A 48 7.84 26.58 -14.38
C TYR A 48 6.88 27.71 -14.72
N GLY A 49 6.36 28.40 -13.70
CA GLY A 49 5.37 29.46 -13.87
C GLY A 49 5.64 30.67 -12.98
N LEU A 50 4.75 31.64 -13.11
CA LEU A 50 4.73 32.83 -12.25
C LEU A 50 3.35 32.96 -11.60
N VAL A 51 3.33 33.28 -10.32
CA VAL A 51 2.12 33.72 -9.61
C VAL A 51 2.16 35.21 -9.45
N MET A 52 1.11 35.87 -9.92
CA MET A 52 0.97 37.34 -9.89
C MET A 52 -0.16 37.78 -8.96
N GLY A 53 -0.16 39.08 -8.60
CA GLY A 53 -1.20 39.66 -7.73
C GLY A 53 -0.92 39.54 -6.24
N LEU A 54 0.32 39.24 -5.86
CA LEU A 54 0.74 39.11 -4.46
C LEU A 54 0.88 40.50 -3.83
N ASN A 55 0.34 40.69 -2.64
CA ASN A 55 0.37 41.99 -1.94
C ASN A 55 1.69 42.17 -1.19
N GLY A 56 2.80 42.34 -1.92
CA GLY A 56 4.13 42.57 -1.36
C GLY A 56 4.78 41.32 -0.72
N THR A 57 4.17 40.13 -0.88
CA THR A 57 4.65 38.85 -0.32
C THR A 57 5.43 38.01 -1.32
N GLY A 58 5.51 38.45 -2.58
CA GLY A 58 6.24 37.80 -3.65
C GLY A 58 7.77 37.88 -3.49
N ASP A 59 8.47 37.42 -4.52
CA ASP A 59 9.93 37.37 -4.53
C ASP A 59 10.57 38.74 -4.47
N SER A 60 11.75 38.80 -3.86
CA SER A 60 12.52 40.03 -3.78
C SER A 60 13.20 40.34 -5.12
N ASN A 61 13.58 41.64 -5.28
CA ASN A 61 14.31 42.08 -6.47
C ASN A 61 15.74 41.47 -6.58
N LYS A 62 16.15 40.63 -5.65
CA LYS A 62 17.44 39.94 -5.68
C LYS A 62 17.39 38.65 -6.50
N THR A 63 16.19 38.12 -6.76
CA THR A 63 15.97 36.89 -7.52
C THR A 63 15.99 37.21 -9.01
N LEU A 64 17.17 37.10 -9.63
CA LEU A 64 17.38 37.46 -11.04
C LEU A 64 16.52 36.66 -12.01
N GLU A 65 16.27 35.38 -11.67
CA GLU A 65 15.43 34.48 -12.48
C GLU A 65 13.99 34.99 -12.59
N VAL A 66 13.46 35.57 -11.51
CA VAL A 66 12.10 36.15 -11.52
C VAL A 66 12.06 37.38 -12.38
N LEU A 67 13.02 38.29 -12.25
CA LEU A 67 13.12 39.49 -13.08
C LEU A 67 13.17 39.14 -14.56
N GLN A 68 14.01 38.17 -14.93
CA GLN A 68 14.14 37.72 -16.30
C GLN A 68 12.85 37.07 -16.81
N SER A 69 12.19 36.26 -16.00
CA SER A 69 10.90 35.56 -16.36
C SER A 69 9.80 36.58 -16.56
N VAL A 70 9.68 37.57 -15.68
CA VAL A 70 8.70 38.68 -15.84
C VAL A 70 9.00 39.48 -17.09
N ALA A 71 10.25 39.87 -17.36
CA ALA A 71 10.63 40.58 -18.57
C ALA A 71 10.32 39.77 -19.84
N ASN A 72 10.59 38.47 -19.84
CA ASN A 72 10.27 37.58 -20.96
C ASN A 72 8.77 37.47 -21.18
N THR A 73 7.98 37.36 -20.11
CA THR A 73 6.53 37.33 -20.17
C THR A 73 5.96 38.63 -20.75
N LEU A 74 6.40 39.77 -20.27
CA LEU A 74 5.99 41.06 -20.81
C LEU A 74 6.36 41.23 -22.29
N ARG A 75 7.54 40.74 -22.69
CA ARG A 75 7.98 40.76 -24.10
C ARG A 75 7.06 39.93 -24.99
N ARG A 76 6.52 38.81 -24.52
CA ARG A 76 5.54 38.02 -25.28
C ARG A 76 4.23 38.84 -25.53
N PHE A 77 3.90 39.76 -24.65
CA PHE A 77 2.77 40.68 -24.80
C PHE A 77 3.12 41.96 -25.53
N GLY A 78 4.32 42.05 -26.13
CA GLY A 78 4.78 43.21 -26.88
C GLY A 78 5.33 44.38 -26.04
N VAL A 79 5.51 44.18 -24.72
CA VAL A 79 6.02 45.18 -23.80
C VAL A 79 7.48 44.92 -23.54
N THR A 80 8.36 45.85 -23.92
CA THR A 80 9.79 45.77 -23.63
C THR A 80 10.11 46.63 -22.38
N VAL A 81 10.64 46.01 -21.35
CA VAL A 81 10.97 46.65 -20.06
C VAL A 81 12.41 46.33 -19.71
N ASP A 82 13.12 47.33 -19.17
CA ASP A 82 14.42 47.09 -18.57
C ASP A 82 14.29 46.32 -17.25
N GLN A 83 15.04 45.24 -17.11
CA GLN A 83 15.02 44.39 -15.92
C GLN A 83 15.37 45.16 -14.64
N ALA A 84 16.25 46.15 -14.73
CA ALA A 84 16.65 46.96 -13.59
C ALA A 84 15.52 47.84 -13.03
N SER A 85 14.50 48.14 -13.84
CA SER A 85 13.33 48.93 -13.43
C SER A 85 12.16 48.12 -12.85
N LEU A 86 12.21 46.78 -12.94
CA LEU A 86 11.12 45.91 -12.47
C LEU A 86 11.12 45.77 -10.95
N LYS A 87 9.92 45.83 -10.36
CA LYS A 87 9.68 45.52 -8.94
C LYS A 87 8.87 44.25 -8.85
N THR A 88 9.45 43.22 -8.22
CA THR A 88 8.89 41.86 -8.25
C THR A 88 8.09 41.44 -7.00
N LYS A 89 7.98 42.31 -5.98
CA LYS A 89 7.28 41.98 -4.72
C LYS A 89 5.85 41.48 -4.87
N ASN A 90 5.22 41.70 -6.01
CA ASN A 90 3.87 41.22 -6.32
C ASN A 90 3.87 39.96 -7.22
N VAL A 91 5.05 39.40 -7.49
CA VAL A 91 5.21 38.21 -8.35
C VAL A 91 6.08 37.19 -7.63
N ALA A 92 5.80 35.92 -7.79
CA ALA A 92 6.64 34.82 -7.32
C ALA A 92 6.89 33.80 -8.43
N ALA A 93 8.14 33.35 -8.55
CA ALA A 93 8.47 32.20 -9.37
C ALA A 93 8.01 30.93 -8.68
N VAL A 94 7.36 30.05 -9.42
CA VAL A 94 6.78 28.83 -8.87
C VAL A 94 7.09 27.61 -9.72
N MET A 95 7.29 26.50 -9.06
CA MET A 95 7.20 25.17 -9.64
C MET A 95 5.75 24.70 -9.57
N VAL A 96 5.26 24.24 -10.70
CA VAL A 96 3.88 23.79 -10.86
C VAL A 96 3.91 22.30 -11.16
N THR A 97 3.24 21.50 -10.34
CA THR A 97 3.18 20.05 -10.51
C THR A 97 1.74 19.60 -10.62
N ALA A 98 1.50 18.59 -11.47
CA ALA A 98 0.21 17.95 -11.61
C ALA A 98 0.38 16.46 -11.87
N THR A 99 -0.65 15.68 -11.52
CA THR A 99 -0.73 14.28 -11.87
C THR A 99 -1.73 14.13 -13.01
N LEU A 100 -1.27 13.65 -14.16
CA LEU A 100 -2.12 13.33 -15.30
C LEU A 100 -2.68 11.93 -15.11
N PRO A 101 -3.97 11.75 -14.78
CA PRO A 101 -4.57 10.44 -14.63
C PRO A 101 -4.55 9.67 -15.95
N PRO A 102 -4.63 8.33 -15.94
CA PRO A 102 -4.87 7.57 -17.16
C PRO A 102 -6.26 7.89 -17.72
N PHE A 103 -6.43 7.70 -19.02
CA PHE A 103 -7.70 7.87 -19.76
C PHE A 103 -8.26 9.29 -19.82
N VAL A 104 -7.53 10.30 -19.35
CA VAL A 104 -7.95 11.70 -19.56
C VAL A 104 -7.99 12.05 -21.05
N ARG A 105 -8.87 12.96 -21.40
CA ARG A 105 -9.02 13.45 -22.77
C ARG A 105 -8.63 14.92 -22.87
N GLU A 106 -8.35 15.35 -24.08
CA GLU A 106 -8.16 16.77 -24.36
C GLU A 106 -9.40 17.56 -23.92
N GLY A 107 -9.14 18.65 -23.18
CA GLY A 107 -10.18 19.45 -22.56
C GLY A 107 -10.56 19.07 -21.14
N ASP A 108 -10.16 17.91 -20.64
CA ASP A 108 -10.36 17.55 -19.24
C ASP A 108 -9.51 18.46 -18.33
N THR A 109 -9.98 18.66 -17.10
CA THR A 109 -9.30 19.49 -16.11
C THR A 109 -8.68 18.64 -15.02
N ILE A 110 -7.50 19.06 -14.55
CA ILE A 110 -6.77 18.40 -13.46
C ILE A 110 -6.32 19.42 -12.41
N ASP A 111 -6.17 18.95 -11.20
CA ASP A 111 -5.67 19.75 -10.08
C ASP A 111 -4.17 20.02 -10.20
N VAL A 112 -3.77 21.20 -9.75
CA VAL A 112 -2.39 21.66 -9.86
C VAL A 112 -1.90 22.13 -8.51
N THR A 113 -0.71 21.64 -8.12
CA THR A 113 0.02 22.11 -6.95
C THR A 113 1.05 23.16 -7.39
N VAL A 114 1.06 24.29 -6.70
CA VAL A 114 1.93 25.44 -6.98
C VAL A 114 2.83 25.66 -5.78
N SER A 115 4.14 25.62 -5.98
CA SER A 115 5.15 25.76 -4.93
C SER A 115 6.13 26.88 -5.27
N SER A 116 6.35 27.82 -4.35
CA SER A 116 7.33 28.89 -4.54
C SER A 116 8.75 28.34 -4.67
N MET A 117 9.50 28.83 -5.64
CA MET A 117 10.91 28.48 -5.85
C MET A 117 11.87 29.53 -5.32
N GLY A 118 11.42 30.79 -5.22
CA GLY A 118 12.23 31.91 -4.79
C GLY A 118 12.13 32.21 -3.28
N ASP A 119 12.25 33.45 -2.92
CA ASP A 119 12.20 33.96 -1.54
C ASP A 119 10.84 34.57 -1.17
N ALA A 120 9.79 34.25 -1.92
CA ALA A 120 8.44 34.68 -1.63
C ALA A 120 7.96 34.21 -0.25
N LYS A 121 7.42 35.13 0.52
CA LYS A 121 6.90 34.84 1.87
C LYS A 121 5.54 34.16 1.84
N SER A 122 4.74 34.40 0.80
CA SER A 122 3.42 33.81 0.61
C SER A 122 2.99 33.98 -0.84
N ILE A 123 2.31 32.94 -1.37
CA ILE A 123 1.64 32.99 -2.69
C ILE A 123 0.12 33.09 -2.56
N GLN A 124 -0.37 33.36 -1.35
CA GLN A 124 -1.80 33.43 -1.06
C GLN A 124 -2.46 34.59 -1.83
N GLY A 125 -3.62 34.30 -2.41
CA GLY A 125 -4.42 35.27 -3.15
C GLY A 125 -3.84 35.64 -4.51
N GLY A 126 -2.71 35.04 -4.91
CA GLY A 126 -2.15 35.22 -6.22
C GLY A 126 -2.84 34.40 -7.29
N THR A 127 -2.58 34.74 -8.53
CA THR A 127 -3.07 34.01 -9.71
C THR A 127 -1.87 33.45 -10.48
N LEU A 128 -1.90 32.13 -10.71
CA LEU A 128 -0.96 31.45 -11.60
C LEU A 128 -1.26 31.88 -13.03
N ILE A 129 -0.28 32.42 -13.74
CA ILE A 129 -0.38 32.71 -15.17
C ILE A 129 -0.23 31.43 -15.98
N GLN A 130 -0.63 31.49 -17.24
CA GLN A 130 -0.55 30.37 -18.17
C GLN A 130 0.84 29.70 -18.15
N THR A 131 0.86 28.45 -17.70
CA THR A 131 2.07 27.68 -17.46
C THR A 131 1.97 26.32 -18.15
N PRO A 132 2.84 26.03 -19.14
CA PRO A 132 2.89 24.71 -19.76
C PRO A 132 3.42 23.67 -18.76
N LEU A 133 2.76 22.53 -18.69
CA LEU A 133 3.15 21.38 -17.89
C LEU A 133 3.71 20.28 -18.78
N GLN A 134 4.95 19.88 -18.53
CA GLN A 134 5.68 18.90 -19.31
C GLN A 134 5.84 17.58 -18.55
N ALA A 135 5.81 16.49 -19.30
CA ALA A 135 6.19 15.18 -18.77
C ALA A 135 7.71 14.95 -18.89
N GLY A 136 8.19 13.81 -18.39
CA GLY A 136 9.61 13.48 -18.42
C GLY A 136 10.24 13.36 -19.82
N ASN A 137 9.42 13.28 -20.88
CA ASN A 137 9.87 13.32 -22.28
C ASN A 137 10.08 14.76 -22.82
N GLY A 138 9.78 15.80 -22.02
CA GLY A 138 9.89 17.19 -22.41
C GLY A 138 8.68 17.74 -23.22
N GLU A 139 7.68 16.91 -23.49
CA GLU A 139 6.46 17.35 -24.20
C GLU A 139 5.45 17.94 -23.26
N VAL A 140 4.69 18.94 -23.73
CA VAL A 140 3.60 19.59 -22.99
C VAL A 140 2.34 18.76 -23.13
N TYR A 141 1.75 18.38 -21.99
CA TYR A 141 0.49 17.61 -21.92
C TYR A 141 -0.67 18.41 -21.34
N ALA A 142 -0.39 19.42 -20.54
CA ALA A 142 -1.43 20.27 -19.97
C ALA A 142 -0.94 21.71 -19.84
N VAL A 143 -1.87 22.64 -19.71
CA VAL A 143 -1.59 24.07 -19.50
C VAL A 143 -2.33 24.51 -18.25
N ALA A 144 -1.59 25.00 -17.26
CA ALA A 144 -2.12 25.42 -15.97
C ALA A 144 -2.32 26.94 -15.91
N GLN A 145 -3.45 27.36 -15.33
CA GLN A 145 -3.75 28.76 -15.03
C GLN A 145 -4.85 28.82 -13.96
N GLY A 146 -4.81 29.79 -13.06
CA GLY A 146 -5.91 29.99 -12.12
C GLY A 146 -5.51 30.61 -10.79
N ALA A 147 -6.48 30.87 -9.95
CA ALA A 147 -6.29 31.41 -8.62
C ALA A 147 -5.66 30.35 -7.70
N VAL A 148 -4.63 30.76 -6.96
CA VAL A 148 -3.92 29.88 -6.03
C VAL A 148 -4.57 29.93 -4.64
N SER A 149 -5.04 28.81 -4.16
CA SER A 149 -5.58 28.62 -2.82
C SER A 149 -4.52 28.00 -1.92
N THR A 150 -4.08 28.72 -0.88
CA THR A 150 -3.18 28.19 0.12
C THR A 150 -3.94 27.75 1.36
N GLY A 151 -3.62 26.58 1.91
CA GLY A 151 -4.22 26.07 3.15
C GLY A 151 -3.76 26.79 4.41
N GLY A 152 -2.89 27.82 4.29
CA GLY A 152 -2.30 28.55 5.39
C GLY A 152 -2.43 30.08 5.24
N PHE A 153 -2.25 30.78 6.34
CA PHE A 153 -2.14 32.25 6.33
C PHE A 153 -0.96 32.68 7.18
N THR A 154 -0.38 33.82 6.80
CA THR A 154 0.62 34.54 7.61
C THR A 154 -0.03 35.84 8.06
N ALA A 155 -0.22 36.03 9.35
CA ALA A 155 -0.72 37.27 9.95
C ALA A 155 0.38 37.84 10.86
N GLY A 156 0.80 39.06 10.61
CA GLY A 156 1.76 39.80 11.44
C GLY A 156 1.73 41.27 11.12
N ASN A 157 1.63 42.09 12.16
CA ASN A 157 1.89 43.53 12.06
C ASN A 157 3.38 43.76 12.24
N GLY A 158 4.01 44.66 11.47
CA GLY A 158 5.44 44.94 11.37
C GLY A 158 6.25 45.19 12.66
N GLY A 159 5.78 44.70 13.79
CA GLY A 159 6.36 44.81 15.12
C GLY A 159 6.83 43.51 15.77
N GLY A 160 7.22 42.50 15.00
CA GLY A 160 7.92 41.34 15.55
C GLY A 160 7.10 40.11 15.91
N ASN A 161 5.78 40.18 15.95
CA ASN A 161 4.90 39.00 16.21
C ASN A 161 4.24 38.52 14.92
N THR A 162 4.89 37.58 14.24
CA THR A 162 4.32 36.91 13.08
C THR A 162 3.70 35.58 13.51
N ARG A 163 2.40 35.40 13.32
CA ARG A 163 1.74 34.09 13.44
C ARG A 163 1.60 33.48 12.05
N GLN A 164 2.29 32.39 11.82
CA GLN A 164 2.17 31.60 10.62
C GLN A 164 1.39 30.32 10.96
N LYS A 165 0.39 30.01 10.16
CA LYS A 165 -0.34 28.75 10.23
C LYS A 165 -0.24 28.07 8.87
N ASN A 166 0.29 26.84 8.84
CA ASN A 166 0.59 26.04 7.66
C ASN A 166 1.63 26.71 6.73
N PHE A 167 1.83 26.16 5.52
CA PHE A 167 2.82 26.60 4.56
C PHE A 167 2.18 27.57 3.54
N PRO A 168 2.39 28.89 3.65
CA PRO A 168 1.79 29.87 2.74
C PRO A 168 2.51 29.92 1.38
N THR A 169 3.61 29.19 1.22
CA THR A 169 4.43 29.12 0.00
C THR A 169 4.04 27.97 -0.93
N VAL A 170 3.07 27.13 -0.51
CA VAL A 170 2.50 26.05 -1.32
C VAL A 170 0.99 26.25 -1.39
N GLY A 171 0.44 26.10 -2.58
CA GLY A 171 -0.99 26.23 -2.82
C GLY A 171 -1.49 25.22 -3.84
N LEU A 172 -2.81 25.07 -3.89
CA LEU A 172 -3.53 24.24 -4.82
C LEU A 172 -4.37 25.13 -5.74
N THR A 173 -4.41 24.82 -7.00
CA THR A 173 -5.37 25.38 -7.96
C THR A 173 -6.28 24.26 -8.45
N PRO A 174 -7.47 24.09 -7.84
CA PRO A 174 -8.39 23.03 -8.23
C PRO A 174 -8.84 23.22 -9.67
N ASN A 175 -8.84 22.12 -10.45
CA ASN A 175 -9.13 22.14 -11.89
C ASN A 175 -8.33 23.20 -12.66
N GLY A 176 -7.12 23.49 -12.18
CA GLY A 176 -6.32 24.61 -12.65
C GLY A 176 -5.54 24.33 -13.92
N ALA A 177 -5.47 23.10 -14.40
CA ALA A 177 -4.84 22.80 -15.68
C ALA A 177 -5.84 22.11 -16.63
N ILE A 178 -5.78 22.49 -17.89
CA ILE A 178 -6.51 21.86 -18.99
C ILE A 178 -5.54 20.92 -19.72
N VAL A 179 -5.98 19.71 -19.97
CA VAL A 179 -5.23 18.71 -20.75
C VAL A 179 -5.29 19.08 -22.22
N GLU A 180 -4.14 19.30 -22.82
CA GLU A 180 -3.98 19.67 -24.24
C GLU A 180 -3.58 18.48 -25.12
N ARG A 181 -3.04 17.42 -24.50
CA ARG A 181 -2.62 16.20 -25.19
C ARG A 181 -2.81 14.99 -24.30
N THR A 182 -3.30 13.93 -24.89
CA THR A 182 -3.42 12.62 -24.20
C THR A 182 -2.15 11.82 -24.31
N VAL A 183 -1.94 10.92 -23.35
CA VAL A 183 -0.91 9.88 -23.45
C VAL A 183 -1.55 8.70 -24.18
N GLU A 184 -0.93 8.27 -25.28
CA GLU A 184 -1.40 7.07 -25.96
C GLU A 184 -1.23 5.85 -25.07
N GLU A 185 -2.32 5.14 -24.83
CA GLU A 185 -2.33 3.91 -24.06
C GLU A 185 -2.26 2.72 -25.02
N ASP A 186 -1.34 1.82 -24.72
CA ASP A 186 -1.18 0.57 -25.48
C ASP A 186 -1.98 -0.56 -24.83
N LEU A 187 -3.30 -0.36 -24.74
CA LEU A 187 -4.20 -1.31 -24.14
C LEU A 187 -4.67 -2.35 -25.18
N GLY A 188 -4.00 -3.51 -25.19
CA GLY A 188 -4.43 -4.63 -26.03
C GLY A 188 -4.20 -4.48 -27.54
N ARG A 189 -3.33 -3.56 -27.99
CA ARG A 189 -3.01 -3.36 -29.43
C ARG A 189 -2.50 -4.66 -30.07
N ASP A 190 -1.65 -5.40 -29.36
CA ASP A 190 -1.09 -6.68 -29.83
C ASP A 190 -2.02 -7.88 -29.60
N GLY A 191 -3.29 -7.64 -29.23
CA GLY A 191 -4.23 -8.70 -28.88
C GLY A 191 -3.92 -9.37 -27.55
N THR A 192 -3.08 -8.76 -26.72
CA THR A 192 -2.72 -9.21 -25.37
C THR A 192 -2.86 -8.10 -24.34
N ILE A 193 -3.18 -8.47 -23.12
CA ILE A 193 -3.17 -7.59 -21.95
C ILE A 193 -2.20 -8.20 -20.95
N ALA A 194 -1.41 -7.39 -20.28
CA ALA A 194 -0.56 -7.84 -19.19
C ALA A 194 -1.10 -7.31 -17.86
N LEU A 195 -1.22 -8.19 -16.87
CA LEU A 195 -1.45 -7.81 -15.48
C LEU A 195 -0.13 -7.75 -14.75
N SER A 196 0.10 -6.68 -14.02
CA SER A 196 1.24 -6.50 -13.12
C SER A 196 0.77 -6.66 -11.68
N LEU A 197 1.36 -7.60 -10.95
CA LEU A 197 1.07 -7.84 -9.55
C LEU A 197 1.67 -6.71 -8.69
N ALA A 198 0.93 -6.28 -7.66
CA ALA A 198 1.41 -5.28 -6.71
C ALA A 198 2.57 -5.85 -5.87
N ASN A 199 2.46 -7.10 -5.46
CA ASN A 199 3.51 -7.86 -4.78
C ASN A 199 3.88 -9.06 -5.66
N PRO A 200 5.08 -9.09 -6.24
CA PRO A 200 5.51 -10.20 -7.09
C PRO A 200 5.61 -11.50 -6.31
N ASP A 201 4.83 -12.51 -6.72
CA ASP A 201 4.83 -13.86 -6.17
C ASP A 201 4.44 -14.89 -7.24
N PHE A 202 5.21 -15.98 -7.36
CA PHE A 202 4.99 -17.01 -8.36
C PHE A 202 3.70 -17.78 -8.16
N THR A 203 3.36 -18.08 -6.92
CA THR A 203 2.13 -18.82 -6.55
C THR A 203 0.90 -17.99 -6.87
N THR A 204 0.88 -16.74 -6.48
CA THR A 204 -0.20 -15.78 -6.77
C THR A 204 -0.35 -15.56 -8.27
N ALA A 205 0.76 -15.38 -9.02
CA ALA A 205 0.72 -15.25 -10.47
C ALA A 205 0.13 -16.50 -11.15
N ALA A 206 0.51 -17.69 -10.69
CA ALA A 206 -0.05 -18.95 -11.20
C ALA A 206 -1.56 -19.08 -10.87
N ARG A 207 -1.97 -18.74 -9.66
CA ARG A 207 -3.38 -18.75 -9.24
C ARG A 207 -4.23 -17.75 -10.04
N ILE A 208 -3.71 -16.55 -10.33
CA ILE A 208 -4.37 -15.58 -11.22
C ILE A 208 -4.55 -16.17 -12.61
N ALA A 209 -3.48 -16.72 -13.21
CA ALA A 209 -3.57 -17.33 -14.53
C ALA A 209 -4.58 -18.49 -14.56
N GLN A 210 -4.63 -19.30 -13.51
CA GLN A 210 -5.59 -20.40 -13.36
C GLN A 210 -7.04 -19.88 -13.25
N ALA A 211 -7.30 -18.86 -12.43
CA ALA A 211 -8.61 -18.25 -12.26
C ALA A 211 -9.12 -17.65 -13.59
N VAL A 212 -8.25 -16.94 -14.32
CA VAL A 212 -8.59 -16.40 -15.64
C VAL A 212 -8.86 -17.51 -16.64
N ASN A 213 -8.04 -18.57 -16.66
CA ASN A 213 -8.21 -19.71 -17.58
C ASN A 213 -9.46 -20.55 -17.26
N ALA A 214 -9.91 -20.59 -16.01
CA ALA A 214 -11.16 -21.24 -15.63
C ALA A 214 -12.39 -20.51 -16.20
N ARG A 215 -12.32 -19.16 -16.33
CA ARG A 215 -13.39 -18.34 -16.89
C ARG A 215 -13.28 -18.17 -18.39
N TYR A 216 -12.04 -18.01 -18.89
CA TYR A 216 -11.71 -17.76 -20.30
C TYR A 216 -10.64 -18.77 -20.74
N ALA A 217 -11.07 -19.90 -21.31
CA ALA A 217 -10.22 -21.06 -21.56
C ALA A 217 -8.90 -20.73 -22.27
N GLY A 218 -7.78 -21.01 -21.61
CA GLY A 218 -6.44 -21.03 -22.22
C GLY A 218 -5.91 -19.67 -22.67
N CYS A 219 -6.42 -18.57 -22.13
CA CYS A 219 -5.98 -17.23 -22.57
C CYS A 219 -4.90 -16.60 -21.67
N ALA A 220 -4.69 -17.08 -20.43
CA ALA A 220 -3.76 -16.49 -19.47
C ALA A 220 -2.53 -17.38 -19.26
N THR A 221 -1.37 -16.74 -19.13
CA THR A 221 -0.09 -17.40 -18.83
C THR A 221 0.69 -16.51 -17.85
N ALA A 222 1.14 -17.08 -16.74
CA ALA A 222 2.06 -16.39 -15.83
C ALA A 222 3.46 -16.34 -16.49
N ALA A 223 3.92 -15.15 -16.83
CA ALA A 223 5.22 -14.94 -17.46
C ALA A 223 6.36 -14.93 -16.42
N ASN A 224 6.10 -14.37 -15.25
CA ASN A 224 7.00 -14.35 -14.08
C ASN A 224 6.20 -14.04 -12.81
N ALA A 225 6.87 -13.91 -11.67
CA ALA A 225 6.25 -13.61 -10.37
C ALA A 225 5.41 -12.32 -10.36
N GLY A 226 5.74 -11.33 -11.18
CA GLY A 226 5.08 -10.02 -11.20
C GLY A 226 4.19 -9.79 -12.42
N ARG A 227 4.10 -10.74 -13.37
CA ARG A 227 3.42 -10.51 -14.64
C ARG A 227 2.62 -11.71 -15.11
N VAL A 228 1.38 -11.48 -15.46
CA VAL A 228 0.48 -12.45 -16.12
C VAL A 228 0.05 -11.89 -17.47
N ASP A 229 0.40 -12.56 -18.55
CA ASP A 229 0.00 -12.20 -19.91
C ASP A 229 -1.32 -12.89 -20.27
N ILE A 230 -2.26 -12.11 -20.78
CA ILE A 230 -3.61 -12.56 -21.13
C ILE A 230 -3.90 -12.24 -22.57
N ARG A 231 -4.15 -13.27 -23.37
CA ARG A 231 -4.55 -13.13 -24.78
C ARG A 231 -6.04 -12.79 -24.85
N ILE A 232 -6.36 -11.72 -25.59
CA ILE A 232 -7.75 -11.28 -25.77
C ILE A 232 -8.47 -12.25 -26.72
N PRO A 233 -9.54 -12.95 -26.28
CA PRO A 233 -10.32 -13.79 -27.17
C PRO A 233 -10.95 -12.97 -28.31
N PRO A 234 -11.08 -13.51 -29.53
CA PRO A 234 -11.53 -12.76 -30.70
C PRO A 234 -12.87 -12.03 -30.53
N HIS A 235 -13.78 -12.63 -29.79
CA HIS A 235 -15.11 -12.07 -29.53
C HIS A 235 -15.12 -10.88 -28.55
N PHE A 236 -14.03 -10.64 -27.81
CA PHE A 236 -13.87 -9.50 -26.91
C PHE A 236 -13.05 -8.35 -27.50
N ARG A 237 -12.50 -8.47 -28.71
CA ARG A 237 -11.68 -7.44 -29.33
C ARG A 237 -12.39 -6.08 -29.44
N ASN A 238 -13.71 -6.10 -29.68
CA ASN A 238 -14.53 -4.90 -29.78
C ASN A 238 -15.17 -4.49 -28.44
N ASN A 239 -14.91 -5.25 -27.36
CA ASN A 239 -15.48 -5.01 -26.01
C ASN A 239 -14.43 -5.29 -24.93
N LEU A 240 -13.29 -4.63 -25.08
CA LEU A 240 -12.14 -4.82 -24.19
C LEU A 240 -12.42 -4.47 -22.74
N VAL A 241 -13.18 -3.37 -22.52
CA VAL A 241 -13.52 -2.91 -21.17
C VAL A 241 -14.31 -3.98 -20.39
N SER A 242 -15.31 -4.61 -21.02
CA SER A 242 -16.07 -5.68 -20.38
C SER A 242 -15.22 -6.93 -20.11
N PHE A 243 -14.25 -7.21 -20.96
CA PHE A 243 -13.30 -8.31 -20.75
C PHE A 243 -12.41 -8.06 -19.54
N ILE A 244 -11.82 -6.85 -19.49
CA ILE A 244 -10.96 -6.44 -18.35
C ILE A 244 -11.78 -6.46 -17.05
N ALA A 245 -12.95 -5.84 -17.04
CA ALA A 245 -13.83 -5.83 -15.87
C ALA A 245 -14.16 -7.26 -15.38
N GLY A 246 -14.44 -8.17 -16.33
CA GLY A 246 -14.72 -9.56 -15.99
C GLY A 246 -13.52 -10.30 -15.41
N ILE A 247 -12.28 -9.91 -15.76
CA ILE A 247 -11.05 -10.43 -15.17
C ILE A 247 -10.81 -9.84 -13.78
N GLU A 248 -10.98 -8.52 -13.65
CA GLU A 248 -10.73 -7.79 -12.40
C GLU A 248 -11.62 -8.26 -11.24
N GLU A 249 -12.81 -8.74 -11.53
CA GLU A 249 -13.76 -9.25 -10.53
C GLU A 249 -13.48 -10.69 -10.09
N LEU A 250 -12.61 -11.44 -10.77
CA LEU A 250 -12.34 -12.84 -10.43
C LEU A 250 -11.74 -12.95 -9.03
N PRO A 251 -12.28 -13.90 -8.23
CA PRO A 251 -11.75 -14.19 -6.90
C PRO A 251 -10.45 -15.01 -7.00
N VAL A 252 -9.44 -14.61 -6.24
CA VAL A 252 -8.16 -15.33 -6.12
C VAL A 252 -7.71 -15.30 -4.66
N MET A 253 -7.08 -16.35 -4.20
CA MET A 253 -6.38 -16.40 -2.92
C MET A 253 -4.91 -16.03 -3.16
N PRO A 254 -4.46 -14.83 -2.77
CA PRO A 254 -3.06 -14.47 -2.86
C PRO A 254 -2.24 -15.30 -1.88
N ASP A 255 -1.01 -15.57 -2.24
CA ASP A 255 -0.04 -16.12 -1.32
C ASP A 255 0.64 -14.96 -0.59
N ASN A 256 0.50 -14.94 0.72
CA ASN A 256 1.08 -13.90 1.55
C ASN A 256 2.30 -14.48 2.25
N ILE A 257 3.41 -13.76 2.17
CA ILE A 257 4.60 -14.09 2.96
C ILE A 257 4.23 -13.95 4.44
N ALA A 258 4.51 -14.98 5.23
CA ALA A 258 4.36 -14.91 6.66
C ALA A 258 5.23 -13.76 7.20
N LYS A 259 4.61 -12.80 7.90
CA LYS A 259 5.27 -11.57 8.34
C LYS A 259 4.91 -11.23 9.79
N VAL A 260 5.92 -10.82 10.54
CA VAL A 260 5.78 -10.26 11.88
C VAL A 260 6.29 -8.82 11.85
N VAL A 261 5.42 -7.87 12.16
CA VAL A 261 5.74 -6.45 12.24
C VAL A 261 5.70 -6.01 13.70
N VAL A 262 6.80 -5.44 14.17
CA VAL A 262 6.93 -4.98 15.55
C VAL A 262 7.22 -3.49 15.60
N ASN A 263 6.38 -2.74 16.30
CA ASN A 263 6.63 -1.32 16.56
C ASN A 263 7.37 -1.16 17.90
N GLU A 264 8.65 -0.78 17.82
CA GLU A 264 9.50 -0.64 19.01
C GLU A 264 9.00 0.46 19.96
N ARG A 265 8.45 1.53 19.44
CA ARG A 265 8.00 2.68 20.23
C ARG A 265 6.74 2.40 21.03
N THR A 266 5.79 1.64 20.46
CA THR A 266 4.49 1.36 21.09
C THR A 266 4.41 -0.04 21.69
N GLY A 267 5.36 -0.93 21.37
CA GLY A 267 5.32 -2.33 21.75
C GLY A 267 4.23 -3.14 21.02
N THR A 268 3.65 -2.59 19.94
CA THR A 268 2.62 -3.28 19.18
C THR A 268 3.25 -4.34 18.28
N ILE A 269 2.74 -5.57 18.35
CA ILE A 269 3.15 -6.68 17.49
C ILE A 269 1.97 -7.07 16.61
N VAL A 270 2.18 -7.08 15.30
CA VAL A 270 1.20 -7.51 14.30
C VAL A 270 1.78 -8.70 13.56
N MET A 271 1.03 -9.79 13.50
CA MET A 271 1.47 -11.02 12.86
C MET A 271 0.36 -11.63 12.00
N GLY A 272 0.75 -12.31 10.92
CA GLY A 272 -0.14 -13.12 10.09
C GLY A 272 -0.47 -14.46 10.75
N GLY A 273 -1.53 -15.13 10.29
CA GLY A 273 -1.96 -16.43 10.79
C GLY A 273 -1.00 -17.59 10.49
N ASP A 274 -0.18 -17.44 9.45
CA ASP A 274 0.69 -18.51 8.92
C ASP A 274 2.13 -18.44 9.45
N VAL A 275 2.37 -17.67 10.53
CA VAL A 275 3.69 -17.52 11.15
C VAL A 275 3.93 -18.66 12.13
N SER A 276 4.88 -19.55 11.82
CA SER A 276 5.26 -20.70 12.64
C SER A 276 6.68 -20.57 13.21
N VAL A 277 6.91 -21.23 14.34
CA VAL A 277 8.22 -21.31 15.00
C VAL A 277 8.60 -22.77 15.17
N ASP A 278 9.85 -23.10 14.82
CA ASP A 278 10.42 -24.43 15.06
C ASP A 278 10.81 -24.64 16.52
N THR A 279 11.08 -25.89 16.86
CA THR A 279 11.60 -26.29 18.17
C THR A 279 12.89 -25.55 18.50
N ILE A 280 12.87 -24.73 19.55
CA ILE A 280 14.02 -23.92 19.97
C ILE A 280 13.97 -23.66 21.48
N ALA A 281 15.13 -23.62 22.11
CA ALA A 281 15.29 -23.18 23.49
C ALA A 281 16.02 -21.85 23.53
N ILE A 282 15.47 -20.85 24.23
CA ILE A 282 16.02 -19.50 24.34
C ILE A 282 16.09 -19.11 25.82
N ALA A 283 17.23 -18.59 26.23
CA ALA A 283 17.41 -17.99 27.54
C ALA A 283 17.91 -16.56 27.39
N GLN A 284 17.16 -15.58 27.91
CA GLN A 284 17.52 -14.17 27.85
C GLN A 284 17.13 -13.47 29.15
N GLY A 285 18.09 -12.83 29.84
CA GLY A 285 17.86 -11.90 30.94
C GLY A 285 17.08 -12.47 32.14
N GLY A 286 17.06 -13.77 32.36
CA GLY A 286 16.27 -14.45 33.41
C GLY A 286 14.96 -15.06 32.91
N ILE A 287 14.66 -14.95 31.59
CA ILE A 287 13.57 -15.66 30.92
C ILE A 287 14.16 -16.79 30.11
N SER A 288 13.68 -18.02 30.31
CA SER A 288 14.06 -19.20 29.52
C SER A 288 12.81 -19.73 28.80
N ILE A 289 12.93 -19.95 27.48
CA ILE A 289 11.87 -20.46 26.64
C ILE A 289 12.36 -21.75 26.00
N SER A 290 11.60 -22.83 26.11
CA SER A 290 11.81 -24.08 25.40
C SER A 290 10.57 -24.41 24.58
N ILE A 291 10.76 -24.68 23.30
CA ILE A 291 9.70 -25.13 22.39
C ILE A 291 10.02 -26.59 22.07
N GLU A 292 9.17 -27.52 22.53
CA GLU A 292 9.35 -28.95 22.36
C GLU A 292 8.17 -29.59 21.65
N GLN A 293 8.44 -30.63 20.88
CA GLN A 293 7.39 -31.38 20.19
C GLN A 293 7.09 -32.66 20.97
N GLU A 294 5.92 -32.71 21.61
CA GLU A 294 5.44 -33.92 22.27
C GLU A 294 4.29 -34.53 21.42
N ALA A 295 4.48 -35.76 20.97
CA ALA A 295 3.47 -36.53 20.24
C ALA A 295 2.85 -37.56 21.17
N ASP A 296 1.62 -37.33 21.61
CA ASP A 296 0.86 -38.31 22.36
C ASP A 296 0.15 -39.28 21.41
N VAL A 297 0.54 -40.53 21.44
CA VAL A 297 0.00 -41.59 20.58
C VAL A 297 -1.00 -42.41 21.39
N SER A 298 -2.29 -42.10 21.24
CA SER A 298 -3.37 -42.94 21.78
C SER A 298 -3.54 -44.18 20.91
N GLN A 299 -3.06 -45.33 21.41
CA GLN A 299 -3.27 -46.62 20.77
C GLN A 299 -4.53 -47.32 21.34
N PRO A 300 -5.40 -47.83 20.48
CA PRO A 300 -6.52 -48.69 20.94
C PRO A 300 -5.97 -49.93 21.63
N THR A 301 -6.67 -50.40 22.67
CA THR A 301 -6.36 -51.69 23.33
C THR A 301 -6.39 -52.83 22.34
N PRO A 302 -5.52 -53.88 22.50
CA PRO A 302 -5.52 -55.05 21.61
C PRO A 302 -6.93 -55.63 21.46
N PHE A 303 -7.39 -55.88 20.21
CA PHE A 303 -8.69 -56.40 19.84
C PHE A 303 -9.85 -55.38 19.82
N SER A 304 -9.64 -54.06 19.89
CA SER A 304 -10.68 -53.06 19.63
C SER A 304 -10.61 -52.57 18.17
N VAL A 305 -11.79 -52.35 17.58
CA VAL A 305 -11.93 -51.77 16.23
C VAL A 305 -11.83 -50.24 16.38
N GLY A 306 -10.60 -49.70 16.46
CA GLY A 306 -10.33 -48.27 16.52
C GLY A 306 -9.15 -47.92 15.66
N SER A 307 -9.15 -46.72 15.09
CA SER A 307 -7.98 -46.14 14.37
C SER A 307 -7.07 -45.43 15.35
N THR A 308 -5.75 -45.57 15.16
CA THR A 308 -4.75 -44.80 15.90
C THR A 308 -4.94 -43.32 15.61
N VAL A 309 -5.22 -42.52 16.64
CA VAL A 309 -5.29 -41.06 16.53
C VAL A 309 -4.06 -40.48 17.25
N VAL A 310 -3.27 -39.76 16.50
CA VAL A 310 -2.15 -38.99 17.06
C VAL A 310 -2.68 -37.61 17.43
N THR A 311 -2.80 -37.35 18.73
CA THR A 311 -3.20 -36.03 19.24
C THR A 311 -1.93 -35.32 19.71
N LYS A 312 -1.69 -34.13 19.24
CA LYS A 312 -0.59 -33.31 19.72
C LYS A 312 -1.11 -32.48 20.89
N ASN A 313 -0.61 -32.72 22.08
CA ASN A 313 -0.98 -32.00 23.30
C ASN A 313 0.19 -31.15 23.78
N ALA A 314 -0.14 -29.95 24.26
CA ALA A 314 0.78 -29.04 24.91
C ALA A 314 0.80 -29.26 26.42
N SER A 315 1.96 -29.38 27.04
CA SER A 315 2.14 -29.24 28.48
C SER A 315 3.01 -28.04 28.78
N VAL A 316 2.53 -27.18 29.67
CA VAL A 316 3.27 -26.02 30.20
C VAL A 316 3.69 -26.38 31.61
N ASP A 317 4.99 -26.51 31.84
CA ASP A 317 5.56 -26.69 33.18
C ASP A 317 6.28 -25.38 33.56
N VAL A 318 5.92 -24.80 34.71
CA VAL A 318 6.50 -23.56 35.23
C VAL A 318 7.21 -23.90 36.53
N ASP A 319 8.54 -23.93 36.55
CA ASP A 319 9.34 -24.11 37.73
C ASP A 319 9.91 -22.77 38.20
N GLU A 320 9.49 -22.32 39.39
CA GLU A 320 9.97 -21.10 40.03
C GLU A 320 11.23 -21.30 40.82
N GLU A 321 12.38 -21.23 40.19
CA GLU A 321 13.57 -20.70 40.87
C GLU A 321 14.57 -20.06 39.88
N LYS A 322 14.35 -18.77 39.59
CA LYS A 322 15.31 -17.81 38.99
C LYS A 322 15.53 -17.83 37.46
N ALA A 323 14.86 -18.65 36.72
CA ALA A 323 14.65 -18.42 35.28
C ALA A 323 13.27 -18.97 34.92
N ASN A 324 12.34 -18.10 34.55
CA ASN A 324 11.02 -18.53 34.06
C ASN A 324 11.21 -19.27 32.73
N THR A 325 11.11 -20.60 32.74
CA THR A 325 11.21 -21.44 31.54
C THR A 325 9.81 -21.62 30.99
N ILE A 326 9.59 -21.22 29.75
CA ILE A 326 8.35 -21.43 29.01
C ILE A 326 8.61 -22.54 28.00
N VAL A 327 7.87 -23.63 28.09
CA VAL A 327 7.85 -24.72 27.10
C VAL A 327 6.65 -24.49 26.18
N LEU A 328 6.89 -24.43 24.88
CA LEU A 328 5.87 -24.23 23.85
C LEU A 328 5.94 -25.39 22.83
N ASP A 329 4.79 -25.72 22.23
CA ASP A 329 4.72 -26.76 21.21
C ASP A 329 5.49 -26.41 19.93
N ALA A 330 6.02 -27.41 19.24
CA ALA A 330 6.74 -27.27 17.97
C ALA A 330 5.88 -26.81 16.77
N THR A 331 4.59 -26.59 16.97
CA THR A 331 3.68 -25.90 16.03
C THR A 331 3.10 -24.64 16.65
N ALA A 332 3.78 -24.10 17.69
CA ALA A 332 3.34 -22.89 18.34
C ALA A 332 3.33 -21.76 17.32
N ASN A 333 2.19 -21.09 17.23
CA ASN A 333 2.09 -19.87 16.47
C ASN A 333 2.89 -18.79 17.23
N VAL A 334 3.52 -17.86 16.53
CA VAL A 334 4.22 -16.74 17.20
C VAL A 334 3.28 -16.00 18.18
N SER A 335 1.97 -16.02 17.94
CA SER A 335 0.96 -15.49 18.88
C SER A 335 1.03 -16.15 20.26
N ASP A 336 1.26 -17.44 20.31
CA ASP A 336 1.32 -18.21 21.55
C ASP A 336 2.62 -17.90 22.30
N VAL A 337 3.72 -17.76 21.54
CA VAL A 337 5.03 -17.31 22.08
C VAL A 337 4.91 -15.91 22.69
N VAL A 338 4.34 -14.96 21.95
CA VAL A 338 4.15 -13.59 22.42
C VAL A 338 3.16 -13.53 23.60
N GLY A 339 2.08 -14.33 23.55
CA GLY A 339 1.14 -14.48 24.65
C GLY A 339 1.79 -14.97 25.94
N ALA A 340 2.59 -16.00 25.83
CA ALA A 340 3.35 -16.58 26.96
C ALA A 340 4.37 -15.58 27.52
N LEU A 341 5.11 -14.86 26.65
CA LEU A 341 6.05 -13.82 27.06
C LEU A 341 5.34 -12.67 27.79
N ASN A 342 4.19 -12.23 27.31
CA ASN A 342 3.39 -11.22 27.99
C ASN A 342 2.86 -11.71 29.35
N ALA A 343 2.48 -12.98 29.46
CA ALA A 343 2.00 -13.57 30.73
C ALA A 343 3.10 -13.60 31.81
N VAL A 344 4.36 -13.77 31.41
CA VAL A 344 5.53 -13.73 32.32
C VAL A 344 5.98 -12.28 32.60
N GLY A 345 5.38 -11.28 31.93
CA GLY A 345 5.69 -9.87 32.16
C GLY A 345 6.92 -9.37 31.38
N ALA A 346 7.26 -10.02 30.28
CA ALA A 346 8.34 -9.55 29.40
C ALA A 346 8.04 -8.16 28.86
N THR A 347 9.07 -7.31 28.79
CA THR A 347 8.90 -5.97 28.21
C THR A 347 8.86 -6.07 26.68
N PRO A 348 8.26 -5.08 25.97
CA PRO A 348 8.27 -5.07 24.50
C PRO A 348 9.68 -5.21 23.90
N ARG A 349 10.70 -4.67 24.56
CA ARG A 349 12.09 -4.80 24.09
C ARG A 349 12.61 -6.23 24.22
N ASP A 350 12.25 -6.93 25.31
CA ASP A 350 12.63 -8.31 25.51
C ASP A 350 11.99 -9.20 24.43
N ILE A 351 10.70 -8.96 24.13
CA ILE A 351 9.98 -9.68 23.09
C ILE A 351 10.63 -9.46 21.70
N ILE A 352 11.01 -8.22 21.38
CA ILE A 352 11.71 -7.91 20.13
C ILE A 352 13.04 -8.67 20.06
N SER A 353 13.83 -8.60 21.13
CA SER A 353 15.14 -9.27 21.20
C SER A 353 15.02 -10.78 21.09
N ILE A 354 14.00 -11.37 21.70
CA ILE A 354 13.70 -12.81 21.62
C ILE A 354 13.28 -13.19 20.19
N LEU A 355 12.36 -12.43 19.56
CA LEU A 355 11.96 -12.69 18.18
C LEU A 355 13.12 -12.55 17.19
N GLN A 356 14.03 -11.60 17.41
CA GLN A 356 15.25 -11.46 16.64
C GLN A 356 16.19 -12.67 16.83
N ALA A 357 16.33 -13.15 18.06
CA ALA A 357 17.13 -14.34 18.35
C ALA A 357 16.55 -15.59 17.68
N ILE A 358 15.22 -15.80 17.74
CA ILE A 358 14.52 -16.89 17.07
C ILE A 358 14.75 -16.80 15.55
N LYS A 359 14.63 -15.59 14.98
CA LYS A 359 14.88 -15.36 13.54
C LYS A 359 16.33 -15.63 13.16
N ALA A 360 17.30 -15.16 13.97
CA ALA A 360 18.72 -15.36 13.73
C ALA A 360 19.12 -16.84 13.85
N ALA A 361 18.46 -17.61 14.72
CA ALA A 361 18.62 -19.06 14.85
C ALA A 361 17.98 -19.85 13.69
N GLY A 362 17.18 -19.19 12.80
CA GLY A 362 16.50 -19.82 11.69
C GLY A 362 15.18 -20.51 12.05
N ALA A 363 14.76 -20.45 13.31
CA ALA A 363 13.54 -21.11 13.80
C ALA A 363 12.25 -20.31 13.53
N LEU A 364 12.31 -19.04 13.11
CA LEU A 364 11.16 -18.23 12.74
C LEU A 364 10.91 -18.29 11.22
N HIS A 365 9.83 -18.96 10.82
CA HIS A 365 9.41 -19.04 9.41
C HIS A 365 8.55 -17.84 9.02
N ALA A 366 9.10 -16.63 9.16
CA ALA A 366 8.47 -15.39 8.78
C ALA A 366 9.51 -14.29 8.51
N GLU A 367 9.11 -13.27 7.80
CA GLU A 367 9.86 -12.01 7.72
C GLU A 367 9.61 -11.20 8.99
N LEU A 368 10.66 -10.73 9.65
CA LEU A 368 10.58 -9.86 10.83
C LEU A 368 10.90 -8.42 10.41
N GLU A 369 9.92 -7.53 10.53
CA GLU A 369 10.06 -6.10 10.27
C GLU A 369 9.88 -5.31 11.57
N ILE A 370 10.79 -4.37 11.85
CA ILE A 370 10.75 -3.49 13.01
C ILE A 370 10.54 -2.07 12.52
N ILE A 371 9.50 -1.38 13.08
CA ILE A 371 9.09 -0.03 12.70
C ILE A 371 9.02 0.92 13.91
#